data_a4a039ef20892591b03060ddb66c34b0
#
_entry.id   a4a039ef20892591b03060ddb66c34b0
#
_cell.length_a   1.000
_cell.length_b   1.000
_cell.length_c   1.000
_cell.angle_alpha   90.00
_cell.angle_beta   90.00
_cell.angle_gamma   90.00
#
_symmetry.space_group_name_H-M   'P 1'
#
loop_
_entity.id
_entity.type
_entity.pdbx_description
1 polymer ?
#
loop_
_entity_poly.entity_id
_entity_poly.type
_entity_poly.pdbx_seq_one_letter_code
_entity_poly.pdbx_strand_id
1 'polypeptide(L)'
;ILEQTGLAFASQHQGRMHACGHDFHMTIALGCLERALEEQPKNNLLFLFQPAEENEAGGMLMYEDGAFGDWLPDQFYGLHVRPDLKVGQIATNTHTLFAGTCEVKIRFKGKGGHAAFPHEANDALVAASYFVTQVQSVVSRNVNPIEGAVVTFGLFQAGTTNNVITDTAFLHGTIRALTQDMSLLVQKRVKTVAEG
;
A
#
# COMPACT_ATOMS: atom_id res chain seq x y z
N ILE A 1 3.32 0.80 -14.78
CA ILE A 1 4.69 1.35 -14.97
C ILE A 1 5.14 0.97 -16.36
N LEU A 2 5.79 1.90 -17.08
CA LEU A 2 6.40 1.64 -18.38
C LEU A 2 7.76 0.98 -18.16
N GLU A 3 7.98 -0.19 -18.77
CA GLU A 3 9.27 -0.87 -18.70
C GLU A 3 10.29 -0.18 -19.60
N GLN A 4 11.50 0.05 -19.08
CA GLN A 4 12.61 0.70 -19.77
C GLN A 4 13.90 -0.12 -19.66
N THR A 5 13.78 -1.43 -19.45
CA THR A 5 14.95 -2.32 -19.25
C THR A 5 15.75 -2.57 -20.52
N GLY A 6 15.13 -2.47 -21.72
CA GLY A 6 15.74 -2.78 -22.99
C GLY A 6 16.09 -4.26 -23.19
N LEU A 7 15.56 -5.15 -22.37
CA LEU A 7 15.80 -6.60 -22.43
C LEU A 7 15.02 -7.24 -23.60
N ALA A 8 15.57 -8.30 -24.16
CA ALA A 8 14.92 -9.04 -25.26
C ALA A 8 13.58 -9.68 -24.84
N PHE A 9 13.35 -9.86 -23.54
CA PHE A 9 12.13 -10.40 -22.94
C PHE A 9 11.33 -9.35 -22.16
N ALA A 10 11.54 -8.06 -22.47
CA ALA A 10 10.75 -6.97 -21.89
C ALA A 10 9.25 -7.16 -22.18
N SER A 11 8.40 -6.53 -21.35
CA SER A 11 6.96 -6.58 -21.52
C SER A 11 6.52 -6.12 -22.91
N GLN A 12 5.66 -6.88 -23.55
CA GLN A 12 5.02 -6.52 -24.82
C GLN A 12 3.75 -5.68 -24.62
N HIS A 13 3.35 -5.45 -23.35
CA HIS A 13 2.18 -4.66 -22.98
C HIS A 13 2.61 -3.30 -22.44
N GLN A 14 2.38 -2.24 -23.22
CA GLN A 14 2.75 -0.88 -22.83
C GLN A 14 2.16 -0.50 -21.47
N GLY A 15 2.99 0.06 -20.58
CA GLY A 15 2.59 0.49 -19.25
C GLY A 15 2.47 -0.62 -18.21
N ARG A 16 2.80 -1.86 -18.57
CA ARG A 16 2.80 -3.02 -17.66
C ARG A 16 4.19 -3.64 -17.59
N MET A 17 4.65 -3.91 -16.37
CA MET A 17 5.90 -4.62 -16.11
C MET A 17 5.86 -5.25 -14.72
N HIS A 18 6.72 -6.22 -14.46
CA HIS A 18 7.00 -6.74 -13.13
C HIS A 18 7.98 -5.82 -12.37
N ALA A 19 7.48 -4.63 -11.94
CA ALA A 19 8.30 -3.65 -11.25
C ALA A 19 8.65 -4.04 -9.81
N CYS A 20 7.88 -4.94 -9.20
CA CYS A 20 8.06 -5.43 -7.83
C CYS A 20 8.73 -6.82 -7.74
N GLY A 21 9.06 -7.43 -8.88
CA GLY A 21 9.80 -8.70 -8.92
C GLY A 21 8.98 -9.95 -8.60
N HIS A 22 7.66 -9.91 -8.74
CA HIS A 22 6.79 -11.06 -8.47
C HIS A 22 7.02 -12.23 -9.44
N ASP A 23 7.54 -11.98 -10.62
CA ASP A 23 8.01 -12.99 -11.57
C ASP A 23 9.17 -13.81 -10.97
N PHE A 24 10.13 -13.16 -10.30
CA PHE A 24 11.17 -13.84 -9.53
C PHE A 24 10.58 -14.66 -8.38
N HIS A 25 9.62 -14.11 -7.64
CA HIS A 25 9.00 -14.80 -6.51
C HIS A 25 8.32 -16.09 -6.96
N MET A 26 7.54 -16.05 -8.05
CA MET A 26 6.92 -17.23 -8.63
C MET A 26 7.95 -18.25 -9.11
N THR A 27 9.00 -17.81 -9.79
CA THR A 27 10.07 -18.69 -10.30
C THR A 27 10.80 -19.37 -9.15
N ILE A 28 11.11 -18.65 -8.07
CA ILE A 28 11.75 -19.23 -6.88
C ILE A 28 10.82 -20.26 -6.23
N ALA A 29 9.51 -19.95 -6.11
CA ALA A 29 8.55 -20.90 -5.55
C ALA A 29 8.44 -22.18 -6.38
N LEU A 30 8.47 -22.08 -7.72
CA LEU A 30 8.49 -23.24 -8.62
C LEU A 30 9.78 -24.06 -8.46
N GLY A 31 10.95 -23.42 -8.35
CA GLY A 31 12.21 -24.10 -8.08
C GLY A 31 12.22 -24.80 -6.71
N CYS A 32 11.63 -24.19 -5.68
CA CYS A 32 11.45 -24.84 -4.39
C CYS A 32 10.52 -26.04 -4.46
N LEU A 33 9.45 -25.96 -5.26
CA LEU A 33 8.52 -27.08 -5.49
C LEU A 33 9.24 -28.24 -6.19
N GLU A 34 9.99 -27.97 -7.25
CA GLU A 34 10.79 -28.97 -7.97
C GLU A 34 11.77 -29.66 -7.03
N ARG A 35 12.49 -28.89 -6.22
CA ARG A 35 13.42 -29.41 -5.23
C ARG A 35 12.72 -30.26 -4.15
N ALA A 36 11.55 -29.86 -3.71
CA ALA A 36 10.76 -30.62 -2.74
C ALA A 36 10.29 -31.98 -3.30
N LEU A 37 9.97 -32.05 -4.59
CA LEU A 37 9.63 -33.31 -5.25
C LEU A 37 10.82 -34.27 -5.34
N GLU A 38 12.04 -33.74 -5.52
CA GLU A 38 13.26 -34.53 -5.54
C GLU A 38 13.68 -35.05 -4.14
N GLU A 39 13.64 -34.13 -3.14
CA GLU A 39 14.13 -34.43 -1.78
C GLU A 39 13.10 -35.12 -0.90
N GLN A 40 11.81 -35.02 -1.24
CA GLN A 40 10.69 -35.58 -0.49
C GLN A 40 10.75 -35.27 1.02
N PRO A 41 10.60 -33.99 1.42
CA PRO A 41 10.71 -33.59 2.82
C PRO A 41 9.67 -34.32 3.68
N LYS A 42 9.95 -34.47 4.98
CA LYS A 42 9.06 -35.15 5.92
C LYS A 42 7.74 -34.39 6.19
N ASN A 43 7.77 -33.07 6.01
CA ASN A 43 6.62 -32.20 6.24
C ASN A 43 5.85 -32.00 4.94
N ASN A 44 4.55 -31.78 5.06
CA ASN A 44 3.73 -31.35 3.92
C ASN A 44 4.07 -29.91 3.58
N LEU A 45 4.14 -29.60 2.28
CA LEU A 45 4.38 -28.26 1.77
C LEU A 45 3.18 -27.83 0.93
N LEU A 46 2.63 -26.67 1.25
CA LEU A 46 1.57 -26.01 0.46
C LEU A 46 2.16 -24.79 -0.23
N PHE A 47 2.16 -24.78 -1.55
CA PHE A 47 2.61 -23.64 -2.34
C PHE A 47 1.41 -22.78 -2.74
N LEU A 48 1.42 -21.51 -2.34
CA LEU A 48 0.36 -20.55 -2.60
C LEU A 48 0.85 -19.48 -3.57
N PHE A 49 0.17 -19.34 -4.70
CA PHE A 49 0.42 -18.30 -5.68
C PHE A 49 -0.68 -17.26 -5.58
N GLN A 50 -0.39 -16.19 -4.85
CA GLN A 50 -1.35 -15.15 -4.51
C GLN A 50 -1.63 -14.23 -5.70
N PRO A 51 -2.88 -14.03 -6.12
CA PRO A 51 -3.25 -13.00 -7.07
C PRO A 51 -3.38 -11.64 -6.39
N ALA A 52 -3.29 -10.56 -7.18
CA ALA A 52 -3.67 -9.18 -6.78
C ALA A 52 -3.04 -8.70 -5.45
N GLU A 53 -1.78 -9.04 -5.19
CA GLU A 53 -1.06 -8.63 -3.98
C GLU A 53 -1.00 -7.11 -3.84
N GLU A 54 -0.76 -6.39 -4.95
CA GLU A 54 -0.55 -4.93 -4.99
C GLU A 54 -1.83 -4.09 -4.76
N ASN A 55 -3.02 -4.67 -4.95
CA ASN A 55 -4.25 -3.88 -5.02
C ASN A 55 -5.37 -4.37 -4.11
N GLU A 56 -5.59 -5.67 -3.99
CA GLU A 56 -6.84 -6.22 -3.46
C GLU A 56 -6.66 -7.18 -2.28
N ALA A 57 -5.47 -7.21 -1.67
CA ALA A 57 -5.14 -8.13 -0.58
C ALA A 57 -5.50 -9.60 -0.91
N GLY A 58 -5.11 -10.06 -2.11
CA GLY A 58 -5.50 -11.35 -2.67
C GLY A 58 -5.27 -12.55 -1.75
N GLY A 59 -4.30 -12.48 -0.82
CA GLY A 59 -4.09 -13.52 0.20
C GLY A 59 -5.28 -13.67 1.14
N MET A 60 -5.92 -12.57 1.54
CA MET A 60 -7.14 -12.60 2.36
C MET A 60 -8.30 -13.23 1.57
N LEU A 61 -8.49 -12.80 0.32
CA LEU A 61 -9.52 -13.34 -0.57
C LEU A 61 -9.33 -14.84 -0.79
N MET A 62 -8.09 -15.29 -1.02
CA MET A 62 -7.78 -16.73 -1.12
C MET A 62 -8.17 -17.50 0.15
N TYR A 63 -7.91 -16.92 1.32
CA TYR A 63 -8.27 -17.53 2.59
C TYR A 63 -9.81 -17.62 2.75
N GLU A 64 -10.52 -16.54 2.48
CA GLU A 64 -11.98 -16.46 2.55
C GLU A 64 -12.67 -17.41 1.54
N ASP A 65 -12.08 -17.58 0.34
CA ASP A 65 -12.54 -18.53 -0.69
C ASP A 65 -12.18 -19.98 -0.37
N GLY A 66 -11.52 -20.26 0.75
CA GLY A 66 -11.17 -21.61 1.18
C GLY A 66 -10.03 -22.25 0.38
N ALA A 67 -9.11 -21.46 -0.20
CA ALA A 67 -7.97 -21.98 -0.98
C ALA A 67 -7.04 -22.90 -0.19
N PHE A 68 -7.08 -22.85 1.13
CA PHE A 68 -6.32 -23.75 2.00
C PHE A 68 -6.99 -25.12 2.16
N GLY A 69 -8.27 -25.28 1.81
CA GLY A 69 -9.04 -26.50 2.02
C GLY A 69 -9.00 -26.91 3.48
N ASP A 70 -8.74 -28.19 3.72
CA ASP A 70 -8.59 -28.76 5.07
C ASP A 70 -7.16 -28.59 5.64
N TRP A 71 -6.26 -27.91 4.91
CA TRP A 71 -4.87 -27.73 5.29
C TRP A 71 -4.69 -26.42 6.05
N LEU A 72 -4.49 -26.50 7.36
CA LEU A 72 -4.08 -25.35 8.17
C LEU A 72 -2.56 -25.43 8.38
N PRO A 73 -1.78 -24.52 7.78
CA PRO A 73 -0.32 -24.54 7.92
C PRO A 73 0.10 -24.19 9.36
N ASP A 74 1.05 -24.93 9.90
CA ASP A 74 1.70 -24.62 11.18
C ASP A 74 2.65 -23.41 11.04
N GLN A 75 3.17 -23.18 9.83
CA GLN A 75 4.12 -22.11 9.54
C GLN A 75 3.89 -21.57 8.13
N PHE A 76 4.09 -20.25 7.99
CA PHE A 76 4.08 -19.54 6.72
C PHE A 76 5.47 -19.00 6.40
N TYR A 77 5.87 -19.14 5.16
CA TYR A 77 7.10 -18.58 4.62
C TYR A 77 6.75 -17.69 3.44
N GLY A 78 7.34 -16.50 3.40
CA GLY A 78 7.27 -15.60 2.27
C GLY A 78 8.66 -15.06 1.96
N LEU A 79 8.91 -14.75 0.71
CA LEU A 79 10.14 -14.09 0.30
C LEU A 79 9.82 -12.89 -0.58
N HIS A 80 10.71 -11.93 -0.56
CA HIS A 80 10.66 -10.80 -1.48
C HIS A 80 12.08 -10.45 -1.95
N VAL A 81 12.25 -10.23 -3.25
CA VAL A 81 13.54 -9.80 -3.80
C VAL A 81 13.87 -8.37 -3.36
N ARG A 82 15.14 -8.10 -3.10
CA ARG A 82 15.63 -6.78 -2.65
C ARG A 82 16.83 -6.37 -3.52
N PRO A 83 16.74 -5.26 -4.26
CA PRO A 83 17.82 -4.83 -5.15
C PRO A 83 19.07 -4.32 -4.42
N ASP A 84 18.95 -3.99 -3.13
CA ASP A 84 20.05 -3.56 -2.27
C ASP A 84 20.85 -4.71 -1.64
N LEU A 85 20.38 -5.95 -1.77
CA LEU A 85 21.12 -7.15 -1.36
C LEU A 85 21.92 -7.72 -2.53
N LYS A 86 23.15 -8.17 -2.25
CA LYS A 86 23.96 -8.88 -3.23
C LYS A 86 23.39 -10.26 -3.52
N VAL A 87 23.61 -10.75 -4.76
CA VAL A 87 23.24 -12.12 -5.13
C VAL A 87 23.83 -13.12 -4.13
N GLY A 88 23.02 -14.07 -3.67
CA GLY A 88 23.38 -15.06 -2.66
C GLY A 88 23.19 -14.59 -1.21
N GLN A 89 22.79 -13.35 -0.97
CA GLN A 89 22.45 -12.87 0.37
C GLN A 89 20.96 -13.03 0.65
N ILE A 90 20.64 -13.49 1.85
CA ILE A 90 19.29 -13.53 2.42
C ILE A 90 19.31 -12.70 3.70
N ALA A 91 18.30 -11.84 3.86
CA ALA A 91 18.11 -11.06 5.07
C ALA A 91 16.73 -11.35 5.68
N THR A 92 16.66 -11.37 7.00
CA THR A 92 15.42 -11.51 7.75
C THR A 92 15.48 -10.66 9.02
N ASN A 93 14.36 -10.54 9.72
CA ASN A 93 14.28 -9.86 11.00
C ASN A 93 13.48 -10.74 11.98
N THR A 94 13.75 -10.60 13.27
CA THR A 94 13.01 -11.30 14.34
C THR A 94 11.62 -10.72 14.60
N HIS A 95 11.33 -9.53 14.07
CA HIS A 95 10.05 -8.83 14.19
C HIS A 95 9.50 -8.47 12.80
N THR A 96 8.95 -7.30 12.64
CA THR A 96 8.40 -6.83 11.36
C THR A 96 9.51 -6.61 10.34
N LEU A 97 9.41 -7.24 9.18
CA LEU A 97 10.32 -7.06 8.06
C LEU A 97 9.87 -5.93 7.13
N PHE A 98 8.56 -5.83 6.89
CA PHE A 98 7.93 -4.80 6.07
C PHE A 98 6.79 -4.12 6.80
N ALA A 99 6.63 -2.82 6.60
CA ALA A 99 5.50 -2.09 7.14
C ALA A 99 4.20 -2.50 6.43
N GLY A 100 3.14 -2.67 7.19
CA GLY A 100 1.79 -2.85 6.66
C GLY A 100 1.32 -1.61 5.90
N THR A 101 0.43 -1.81 4.94
CA THR A 101 -0.13 -0.77 4.07
C THR A 101 -1.61 -0.54 4.34
N CYS A 102 -2.02 0.72 4.36
CA CYS A 102 -3.43 1.09 4.30
C CYS A 102 -3.60 2.25 3.30
N GLU A 103 -4.45 2.08 2.31
CA GLU A 103 -4.85 3.17 1.42
C GLU A 103 -5.89 4.07 2.08
N VAL A 104 -5.76 5.37 1.86
CA VAL A 104 -6.67 6.39 2.41
C VAL A 104 -7.18 7.29 1.30
N LYS A 105 -8.49 7.33 1.14
CA LYS A 105 -9.19 8.22 0.21
C LYS A 105 -10.06 9.17 0.99
N ILE A 106 -9.85 10.47 0.82
CA ILE A 106 -10.60 11.51 1.52
C ILE A 106 -11.22 12.45 0.49
N ARG A 107 -12.47 12.78 0.72
CA ARG A 107 -13.19 13.76 -0.08
C ARG A 107 -13.75 14.84 0.83
N PHE A 108 -13.29 16.07 0.62
CA PHE A 108 -13.90 17.26 1.21
C PHE A 108 -15.03 17.73 0.34
N LYS A 109 -16.18 18.01 0.94
CA LYS A 109 -17.36 18.58 0.28
C LYS A 109 -17.64 19.93 0.88
N GLY A 110 -17.64 20.95 0.06
CA GLY A 110 -17.95 22.32 0.39
C GLY A 110 -19.16 22.84 -0.38
N LYS A 111 -19.15 24.14 -0.62
CA LYS A 111 -20.11 24.85 -1.45
C LYS A 111 -19.36 25.74 -2.44
N GLY A 112 -19.52 25.47 -3.74
CA GLY A 112 -18.90 26.25 -4.80
C GLY A 112 -19.45 27.65 -4.90
N GLY A 113 -18.69 28.55 -5.53
CA GLY A 113 -19.11 29.93 -5.72
C GLY A 113 -18.15 30.71 -6.61
N HIS A 114 -18.50 31.97 -6.89
CA HIS A 114 -17.66 32.89 -7.63
C HIS A 114 -16.48 33.33 -6.75
N ALA A 115 -15.26 33.32 -7.28
CA ALA A 115 -14.04 33.58 -6.50
C ALA A 115 -14.01 35.00 -5.86
N ALA A 116 -14.75 35.96 -6.41
CA ALA A 116 -14.88 37.29 -5.82
C ALA A 116 -15.87 37.38 -4.64
N PHE A 117 -16.66 36.33 -4.40
CA PHE A 117 -17.65 36.27 -3.32
C PHE A 117 -17.41 35.07 -2.38
N PRO A 118 -16.22 34.94 -1.78
CA PRO A 118 -15.87 33.78 -0.96
C PRO A 118 -16.74 33.62 0.29
N HIS A 119 -17.36 34.70 0.77
CA HIS A 119 -18.27 34.71 1.92
C HIS A 119 -19.60 33.97 1.66
N GLU A 120 -19.93 33.68 0.40
CA GLU A 120 -21.13 32.92 0.00
C GLU A 120 -20.82 31.42 -0.25
N ALA A 121 -19.53 31.01 -0.17
CA ALA A 121 -19.05 29.67 -0.48
C ALA A 121 -18.44 29.01 0.73
N ASN A 122 -18.17 27.68 0.60
CA ASN A 122 -17.31 26.90 1.51
C ASN A 122 -16.23 26.23 0.67
N ASP A 123 -15.01 26.73 0.78
CA ASP A 123 -13.90 26.37 -0.08
C ASP A 123 -13.31 24.99 0.30
N ALA A 124 -13.62 23.97 -0.52
CA ALA A 124 -13.11 22.63 -0.31
C ALA A 124 -11.60 22.52 -0.54
N LEU A 125 -11.02 23.36 -1.43
CA LEU A 125 -9.59 23.40 -1.68
C LEU A 125 -8.82 23.90 -0.46
N VAL A 126 -9.30 24.98 0.16
CA VAL A 126 -8.70 25.53 1.38
C VAL A 126 -8.78 24.53 2.52
N ALA A 127 -9.94 23.90 2.76
CA ALA A 127 -10.11 22.88 3.80
C ALA A 127 -9.14 21.71 3.60
N ALA A 128 -9.05 21.18 2.38
CA ALA A 128 -8.14 20.08 2.05
C ALA A 128 -6.67 20.48 2.19
N SER A 129 -6.31 21.72 1.87
CA SER A 129 -4.93 22.23 2.03
C SER A 129 -4.52 22.30 3.51
N TYR A 130 -5.41 22.79 4.37
CA TYR A 130 -5.18 22.78 5.83
C TYR A 130 -5.06 21.35 6.35
N PHE A 131 -5.91 20.43 5.90
CA PHE A 131 -5.81 19.03 6.27
C PHE A 131 -4.43 18.45 5.93
N VAL A 132 -3.91 18.66 4.72
CA VAL A 132 -2.59 18.11 4.31
C VAL A 132 -1.46 18.58 5.23
N THR A 133 -1.52 19.83 5.68
CA THR A 133 -0.52 20.35 6.63
C THR A 133 -0.74 19.82 8.05
N GLN A 134 -1.97 19.81 8.53
CA GLN A 134 -2.30 19.35 9.89
C GLN A 134 -2.07 17.85 10.09
N VAL A 135 -2.36 17.02 9.09
CA VAL A 135 -2.23 15.57 9.18
C VAL A 135 -0.77 15.13 9.44
N GLN A 136 0.22 15.96 9.12
CA GLN A 136 1.63 15.69 9.46
C GLN A 136 1.85 15.59 10.97
N SER A 137 1.00 16.25 11.76
CA SER A 137 1.04 16.17 13.22
C SER A 137 0.63 14.80 13.77
N VAL A 138 -0.08 14.00 13.01
CA VAL A 138 -0.46 12.65 13.41
C VAL A 138 0.76 11.81 13.70
N VAL A 139 1.75 11.79 12.80
CA VAL A 139 2.99 11.05 13.01
C VAL A 139 3.85 11.75 14.07
N SER A 140 4.06 13.05 13.93
CA SER A 140 5.02 13.76 14.81
C SER A 140 4.54 13.96 16.26
N ARG A 141 3.22 13.81 16.55
CA ARG A 141 2.65 14.10 17.88
C ARG A 141 1.84 12.96 18.49
N ASN A 142 1.49 11.90 17.72
CA ASN A 142 0.67 10.81 18.23
C ASN A 142 1.36 9.44 18.14
N VAL A 143 2.38 9.29 17.29
CA VAL A 143 3.17 8.07 17.20
C VAL A 143 4.26 8.07 18.25
N ASN A 144 4.42 6.94 18.96
CA ASN A 144 5.52 6.77 19.91
C ASN A 144 6.87 6.86 19.15
N PRO A 145 7.86 7.64 19.62
CA PRO A 145 9.13 7.83 18.93
C PRO A 145 9.92 6.55 18.61
N ILE A 146 9.68 5.47 19.35
CA ILE A 146 10.34 4.16 19.10
C ILE A 146 9.57 3.27 18.14
N GLU A 147 8.42 3.72 17.67
CA GLU A 147 7.59 3.04 16.69
C GLU A 147 7.61 3.78 15.36
N GLY A 148 7.43 3.04 14.26
CA GLY A 148 7.46 3.61 12.91
C GLY A 148 6.09 3.74 12.30
N ALA A 149 5.75 4.94 11.80
CA ALA A 149 4.60 5.15 10.95
C ALA A 149 4.86 6.24 9.91
N VAL A 150 4.16 6.15 8.77
CA VAL A 150 4.20 7.15 7.69
C VAL A 150 2.78 7.45 7.26
N VAL A 151 2.50 8.72 7.00
CA VAL A 151 1.26 9.19 6.34
C VAL A 151 1.67 10.05 5.16
N THR A 152 1.26 9.64 3.95
CA THR A 152 1.58 10.38 2.72
C THR A 152 0.34 10.51 1.85
N PHE A 153 0.05 11.72 1.40
CA PHE A 153 -0.95 11.98 0.37
C PHE A 153 -0.22 12.33 -0.93
N GLY A 154 -0.20 11.39 -1.87
CA GLY A 154 0.49 11.52 -3.16
C GLY A 154 -0.39 12.13 -4.25
N LEU A 155 -1.71 12.17 -4.05
CA LEU A 155 -2.66 12.76 -4.98
C LEU A 155 -3.52 13.79 -4.25
N PHE A 156 -3.62 14.98 -4.85
CA PHE A 156 -4.54 16.03 -4.44
C PHE A 156 -5.15 16.65 -5.70
N GLN A 157 -6.46 16.61 -5.82
CA GLN A 157 -7.21 17.15 -6.94
C GLN A 157 -8.32 18.07 -6.42
N ALA A 158 -8.33 19.33 -6.88
CA ALA A 158 -9.36 20.30 -6.53
C ALA A 158 -9.44 21.40 -7.60
N GLY A 159 -10.66 21.86 -7.90
CA GLY A 159 -10.92 22.93 -8.82
C GLY A 159 -10.67 22.61 -10.31
N THR A 160 -11.21 23.49 -11.17
CA THR A 160 -11.11 23.35 -12.64
C THR A 160 -10.72 24.67 -13.33
N THR A 161 -10.93 25.79 -12.65
CA THR A 161 -10.68 27.13 -13.21
C THR A 161 -10.35 28.13 -12.10
N ASN A 162 -9.65 29.20 -12.44
CA ASN A 162 -9.09 30.16 -11.48
C ASN A 162 -10.12 31.11 -10.82
N ASN A 163 -11.29 31.26 -11.38
CA ASN A 163 -12.32 32.23 -10.91
C ASN A 163 -13.53 31.55 -10.29
N VAL A 164 -13.46 30.24 -9.98
CA VAL A 164 -14.53 29.50 -9.32
C VAL A 164 -13.97 28.79 -8.08
N ILE A 165 -14.62 29.00 -6.93
CA ILE A 165 -14.36 28.23 -5.71
C ILE A 165 -14.93 26.83 -5.91
N THR A 166 -14.11 25.81 -5.72
CA THR A 166 -14.54 24.42 -5.86
C THR A 166 -15.35 23.95 -4.65
N ASP A 167 -16.38 23.15 -4.92
CA ASP A 167 -17.17 22.47 -3.89
C ASP A 167 -16.60 21.11 -3.48
N THR A 168 -15.57 20.65 -4.17
CA THR A 168 -15.00 19.32 -3.92
C THR A 168 -13.48 19.34 -4.02
N ALA A 169 -12.83 18.69 -3.05
CA ALA A 169 -11.42 18.30 -3.12
C ALA A 169 -11.26 16.82 -2.81
N PHE A 170 -10.40 16.15 -3.53
CA PHE A 170 -10.10 14.72 -3.38
C PHE A 170 -8.62 14.50 -3.10
N LEU A 171 -8.35 13.70 -2.09
CA LEU A 171 -7.01 13.27 -1.73
C LEU A 171 -6.93 11.74 -1.73
N HIS A 172 -5.81 11.21 -2.18
CA HIS A 172 -5.51 9.80 -2.10
C HIS A 172 -4.09 9.62 -1.55
N GLY A 173 -3.97 8.82 -0.53
CA GLY A 173 -2.72 8.63 0.21
C GLY A 173 -2.54 7.22 0.74
N THR A 174 -1.45 7.03 1.45
CA THR A 174 -1.10 5.76 2.10
C THR A 174 -0.65 5.99 3.53
N ILE A 175 -1.00 5.04 4.39
CA ILE A 175 -0.47 4.89 5.74
C ILE A 175 0.42 3.66 5.74
N ARG A 176 1.59 3.77 6.36
CA ARG A 176 2.49 2.65 6.65
C ARG A 176 2.71 2.56 8.15
N ALA A 177 2.69 1.35 8.70
CA ALA A 177 2.96 1.13 10.12
C ALA A 177 3.57 -0.26 10.33
N LEU A 178 4.38 -0.41 11.38
CA LEU A 178 5.07 -1.67 11.69
C LEU A 178 4.17 -2.67 12.45
N THR A 179 3.11 -2.18 13.10
CA THR A 179 2.15 -3.03 13.83
C THR A 179 0.72 -2.67 13.47
N GLN A 180 -0.21 -3.62 13.69
CA GLN A 180 -1.62 -3.40 13.46
C GLN A 180 -2.19 -2.30 14.37
N ASP A 181 -1.83 -2.29 15.65
CA ASP A 181 -2.31 -1.30 16.61
C ASP A 181 -1.89 0.11 16.21
N MET A 182 -0.64 0.28 15.75
CA MET A 182 -0.16 1.55 15.23
C MET A 182 -0.90 1.97 13.96
N SER A 183 -1.16 1.03 13.04
CA SER A 183 -1.95 1.30 11.84
C SER A 183 -3.34 1.82 12.19
N LEU A 184 -4.05 1.17 13.12
CA LEU A 184 -5.38 1.56 13.58
C LEU A 184 -5.37 2.91 14.30
N LEU A 185 -4.36 3.17 15.14
CA LEU A 185 -4.18 4.46 15.80
C LEU A 185 -4.04 5.59 14.76
N VAL A 186 -3.14 5.43 13.79
CA VAL A 186 -2.88 6.44 12.77
C VAL A 186 -4.13 6.65 11.90
N GLN A 187 -4.80 5.60 11.46
CA GLN A 187 -6.07 5.70 10.71
C GLN A 187 -7.12 6.51 11.47
N LYS A 188 -7.32 6.20 12.75
CA LYS A 188 -8.25 6.92 13.64
C LYS A 188 -7.89 8.41 13.73
N ARG A 189 -6.59 8.73 13.89
CA ARG A 189 -6.11 10.12 13.99
C ARG A 189 -6.26 10.88 12.68
N VAL A 190 -5.91 10.24 11.56
CA VAL A 190 -6.12 10.83 10.21
C VAL A 190 -7.59 11.17 10.00
N LYS A 191 -8.49 10.24 10.35
CA LYS A 191 -9.94 10.49 10.29
C LYS A 191 -10.35 11.67 11.16
N THR A 192 -9.91 11.71 12.42
CA THR A 192 -10.24 12.83 13.34
C THR A 192 -9.77 14.18 12.78
N VAL A 193 -8.56 14.26 12.21
CA VAL A 193 -8.07 15.52 11.60
C VAL A 193 -8.87 15.90 10.36
N ALA A 194 -9.39 14.92 9.61
CA ALA A 194 -10.21 15.19 8.43
C ALA A 194 -11.63 15.68 8.79
N GLU A 195 -12.15 15.27 9.93
CA GLU A 195 -13.50 15.64 10.41
C GLU A 195 -13.51 16.95 11.22
N GLY A 196 -12.37 17.47 11.68
CA GLY A 196 -12.19 18.71 12.42
C GLY A 196 -12.00 18.49 13.90
#